data_8ff22c31223bcb36399c3378247443aa
#
_entry.id   8ff22c31223bcb36399c3378247443aa
#
_cell.length_a   1.000
_cell.length_b   1.000
_cell.length_c   1.000
_cell.angle_alpha   90.00
_cell.angle_beta   90.00
_cell.angle_gamma   90.00
#
_symmetry.space_group_name_H-M   'P 1'
#
loop_
_entity.id
_entity.type
_entity.pdbx_description
1 polymer ?
#
loop_
_entity_poly.entity_id
_entity_poly.type
_entity_poly.pdbx_seq_one_letter_code
_entity_poly.pdbx_strand_id
1 'polypeptide(L)'
;ELLDMFAAQGALTEEEYFSAIQNTNEIAAACENFSLDGSIKYPILYGSQEEDERIFEARAWESLDEKLASGIIPESQEQAFRTAIAEELRVFSKLKMSGFMLSMSDLIRWCKENGMAIGTARGSVGGSRAAYVTDIIDLNPETWHTVFSRFCNEDREEIGDIDVDVVYDDRPRIFEYI
;
A
#
# COMPACT_ATOMS: atom_id res chain seq x y z
N GLU A 1 -18.74 -36.86 13.54
CA GLU A 1 -19.54 -35.80 12.86
C GLU A 1 -19.03 -35.55 11.41
N LEU A 2 -17.76 -35.14 11.18
CA LEU A 2 -17.23 -34.97 9.82
C LEU A 2 -17.17 -36.28 9.02
N LEU A 3 -16.74 -37.36 9.65
CA LEU A 3 -16.71 -38.67 9.05
C LEU A 3 -18.13 -39.11 8.61
N ASP A 4 -19.13 -38.90 9.47
CA ASP A 4 -20.53 -39.24 9.16
C ASP A 4 -21.05 -38.43 7.97
N MET A 5 -20.65 -37.15 7.85
CA MET A 5 -21.01 -36.29 6.72
C MET A 5 -20.40 -36.79 5.42
N PHE A 6 -19.11 -37.20 5.43
CA PHE A 6 -18.44 -37.75 4.25
C PHE A 6 -18.98 -39.13 3.88
N ALA A 7 -19.24 -40.00 4.86
CA ALA A 7 -19.84 -41.31 4.64
C ALA A 7 -21.24 -41.20 3.99
N ALA A 8 -22.03 -40.20 4.40
CA ALA A 8 -23.35 -39.94 3.83
C ALA A 8 -23.31 -39.53 2.33
N GLN A 9 -22.20 -38.99 1.86
CA GLN A 9 -22.02 -38.61 0.44
C GLN A 9 -21.72 -39.83 -0.45
N GLY A 10 -21.23 -40.94 0.09
CA GLY A 10 -20.90 -42.17 -0.63
C GLY A 10 -19.78 -42.04 -1.69
N ALA A 11 -19.03 -40.92 -1.65
CA ALA A 11 -17.97 -40.60 -2.60
C ALA A 11 -16.63 -41.29 -2.31
N LEU A 12 -16.33 -41.52 -1.00
CA LEU A 12 -15.11 -42.11 -0.51
C LEU A 12 -15.42 -43.22 0.50
N THR A 13 -14.59 -44.24 0.52
CA THR A 13 -14.58 -45.22 1.60
C THR A 13 -13.98 -44.60 2.88
N GLU A 14 -14.21 -45.20 4.03
CA GLU A 14 -13.62 -44.77 5.30
C GLU A 14 -12.09 -44.80 5.25
N GLU A 15 -11.49 -45.77 4.60
CA GLU A 15 -10.03 -45.91 4.43
C GLU A 15 -9.46 -44.77 3.57
N GLU A 16 -10.12 -44.43 2.43
CA GLU A 16 -9.72 -43.33 1.59
C GLU A 16 -9.84 -41.98 2.31
N TYR A 17 -10.87 -41.82 3.13
CA TYR A 17 -11.04 -40.61 3.95
C TYR A 17 -9.88 -40.43 4.97
N PHE A 18 -9.54 -41.48 5.72
CA PHE A 18 -8.42 -41.43 6.65
C PHE A 18 -7.08 -41.25 5.96
N SER A 19 -6.89 -41.86 4.80
CA SER A 19 -5.69 -41.65 3.97
C SER A 19 -5.57 -40.18 3.53
N ALA A 20 -6.66 -39.55 3.10
CA ALA A 20 -6.67 -38.14 2.73
C ALA A 20 -6.30 -37.21 3.90
N ILE A 21 -6.80 -37.52 5.12
CA ILE A 21 -6.39 -36.76 6.34
C ILE A 21 -4.91 -36.99 6.64
N GLN A 22 -4.39 -38.22 6.51
CA GLN A 22 -2.99 -38.51 6.74
C GLN A 22 -2.08 -37.72 5.78
N ASN A 23 -2.48 -37.60 4.51
CA ASN A 23 -1.75 -36.78 3.53
C ASN A 23 -1.62 -35.31 3.96
N THR A 24 -2.63 -34.77 4.67
CA THR A 24 -2.55 -33.41 5.24
C THR A 24 -1.41 -33.30 6.27
N ASN A 25 -1.24 -34.32 7.12
CA ASN A 25 -0.14 -34.37 8.09
C ASN A 25 1.22 -34.48 7.38
N GLU A 26 1.31 -35.24 6.30
CA GLU A 26 2.55 -35.37 5.51
C GLU A 26 2.94 -34.04 4.86
N ILE A 27 1.96 -33.28 4.31
CA ILE A 27 2.19 -31.94 3.77
C ILE A 27 2.65 -30.99 4.88
N ALA A 28 1.99 -31.00 6.04
CA ALA A 28 2.38 -30.18 7.18
C ALA A 28 3.82 -30.50 7.64
N ALA A 29 4.17 -31.77 7.76
CA ALA A 29 5.54 -32.19 8.12
C ALA A 29 6.59 -31.77 7.07
N ALA A 30 6.24 -31.77 5.79
CA ALA A 30 7.13 -31.27 4.74
C ALA A 30 7.40 -29.76 4.83
N CYS A 31 6.50 -29.00 5.47
CA CYS A 31 6.62 -27.56 5.67
C CYS A 31 7.31 -27.16 6.99
N GLU A 32 7.55 -28.10 7.93
CA GLU A 32 8.07 -27.80 9.28
C GLU A 32 9.44 -27.09 9.28
N ASN A 33 10.27 -27.32 8.28
CA ASN A 33 11.64 -26.78 8.20
C ASN A 33 11.74 -25.58 7.24
N PHE A 34 10.61 -25.01 6.82
CA PHE A 34 10.60 -23.88 5.90
C PHE A 34 10.24 -22.60 6.66
N SER A 35 11.09 -21.60 6.55
CA SER A 35 10.79 -20.24 7.04
C SER A 35 10.91 -19.23 5.93
N LEU A 36 9.93 -18.34 5.84
CA LEU A 36 9.98 -17.18 4.96
C LEU A 36 10.71 -16.04 5.66
N ASP A 37 11.53 -15.31 4.92
CA ASP A 37 12.03 -14.01 5.36
C ASP A 37 10.85 -13.02 5.37
N GLY A 38 10.25 -12.79 6.53
CA GLY A 38 9.13 -11.87 6.74
C GLY A 38 9.56 -10.41 6.90
N SER A 39 10.85 -10.08 6.70
CA SER A 39 11.30 -8.70 6.82
C SER A 39 10.71 -7.82 5.72
N ILE A 40 10.17 -6.66 6.10
CA ILE A 40 9.68 -5.65 5.16
C ILE A 40 10.87 -5.05 4.42
N LYS A 41 10.82 -5.05 3.07
CA LYS A 41 11.86 -4.52 2.19
C LYS A 41 11.25 -3.47 1.28
N TYR A 42 11.31 -2.21 1.72
CA TYR A 42 10.96 -1.08 0.85
C TYR A 42 12.18 -0.65 0.02
N PRO A 43 11.96 -0.06 -1.18
CA PRO A 43 13.05 0.46 -2.00
C PRO A 43 13.76 1.61 -1.30
N ILE A 44 15.06 1.73 -1.54
CA ILE A 44 15.89 2.88 -1.20
C ILE A 44 16.28 3.55 -2.52
N LEU A 45 15.85 4.79 -2.73
CA LEU A 45 16.04 5.49 -4.00
C LEU A 45 17.26 6.41 -4.03
N TYR A 46 17.53 7.11 -2.93
CA TYR A 46 18.55 8.15 -2.85
C TYR A 46 19.75 7.75 -1.97
N GLY A 47 20.06 6.46 -1.94
CA GLY A 47 21.28 5.93 -1.31
C GLY A 47 21.15 5.55 0.16
N SER A 48 20.25 6.14 0.92
CA SER A 48 19.92 5.72 2.28
C SER A 48 18.46 6.01 2.62
N GLN A 49 17.98 5.35 3.66
CA GLN A 49 16.63 5.57 4.16
C GLN A 49 16.45 6.98 4.72
N GLU A 50 17.45 7.50 5.44
CA GLU A 50 17.43 8.84 6.01
C GLU A 50 17.35 9.91 4.91
N GLU A 51 18.02 9.68 3.77
CA GLU A 51 17.95 10.60 2.64
C GLU A 51 16.60 10.53 1.95
N ASP A 52 16.03 9.34 1.78
CA ASP A 52 14.67 9.16 1.25
C ASP A 52 13.63 9.85 2.16
N GLU A 53 13.75 9.74 3.48
CA GLU A 53 12.90 10.42 4.46
C GLU A 53 13.00 11.94 4.30
N ARG A 54 14.21 12.47 4.27
CA ARG A 54 14.46 13.92 4.12
C ARG A 54 13.86 14.46 2.82
N ILE A 55 14.01 13.71 1.71
CA ILE A 55 13.51 14.12 0.40
C ILE A 55 11.98 14.04 0.37
N PHE A 56 11.39 12.98 0.90
CA PHE A 56 9.95 12.82 0.93
C PHE A 56 9.27 13.89 1.80
N GLU A 57 9.83 14.16 2.99
CA GLU A 57 9.35 15.23 3.87
C GLU A 57 9.41 16.59 3.18
N ALA A 58 10.55 16.96 2.60
CA ALA A 58 10.71 18.22 1.89
C ALA A 58 9.69 18.35 0.74
N ARG A 59 9.53 17.31 -0.06
CA ARG A 59 8.55 17.27 -1.16
C ARG A 59 7.10 17.41 -0.67
N ALA A 60 6.74 16.74 0.42
CA ALA A 60 5.40 16.82 0.97
C ALA A 60 5.05 18.25 1.43
N TRP A 61 5.99 18.93 2.10
CA TRP A 61 5.78 20.32 2.54
C TRP A 61 5.74 21.31 1.39
N GLU A 62 6.66 21.20 0.44
CA GLU A 62 6.70 22.06 -0.76
C GLU A 62 5.41 21.91 -1.58
N SER A 63 4.98 20.68 -1.85
CA SER A 63 3.74 20.41 -2.59
C SER A 63 2.48 20.86 -1.84
N LEU A 64 2.45 20.79 -0.50
CA LEU A 64 1.37 21.36 0.28
C LEU A 64 1.28 22.88 0.07
N ASP A 65 2.42 23.58 0.18
CA ASP A 65 2.45 25.03 0.03
C ASP A 65 2.06 25.47 -1.40
N GLU A 66 2.48 24.73 -2.43
CA GLU A 66 2.06 24.95 -3.82
C GLU A 66 0.55 24.75 -4.02
N LYS A 67 -0.03 23.69 -3.45
CA LYS A 67 -1.46 23.39 -3.56
C LYS A 67 -2.33 24.41 -2.79
N LEU A 68 -1.83 24.94 -1.68
CA LEU A 68 -2.47 26.06 -0.96
C LEU A 68 -2.40 27.35 -1.77
N ALA A 69 -1.21 27.70 -2.29
CA ALA A 69 -1.02 28.91 -3.08
C ALA A 69 -1.86 28.93 -4.38
N SER A 70 -2.06 27.77 -4.99
CA SER A 70 -2.89 27.60 -6.19
C SER A 70 -4.40 27.47 -5.91
N GLY A 71 -4.79 27.36 -4.63
CA GLY A 71 -6.21 27.18 -4.24
C GLY A 71 -6.76 25.78 -4.48
N ILE A 72 -5.92 24.80 -4.82
CA ILE A 72 -6.32 23.38 -4.93
C ILE A 72 -6.75 22.86 -3.56
N ILE A 73 -6.00 23.22 -2.51
CA ILE A 73 -6.38 23.02 -1.11
C ILE A 73 -6.94 24.36 -0.60
N PRO A 74 -8.20 24.38 -0.13
CA PRO A 74 -8.75 25.57 0.48
C PRO A 74 -7.96 25.99 1.74
N GLU A 75 -7.75 27.29 1.94
CA GLU A 75 -7.08 27.85 3.13
C GLU A 75 -7.71 27.35 4.43
N SER A 76 -9.02 27.14 4.45
CA SER A 76 -9.74 26.59 5.61
C SER A 76 -9.31 25.18 6.02
N GLN A 77 -8.66 24.42 5.12
CA GLN A 77 -8.14 23.08 5.38
C GLN A 77 -6.64 23.07 5.73
N GLU A 78 -5.94 24.20 5.63
CA GLU A 78 -4.48 24.28 5.83
C GLU A 78 -4.02 23.63 7.15
N GLN A 79 -4.64 24.05 8.26
CA GLN A 79 -4.22 23.53 9.58
C GLN A 79 -4.43 22.03 9.72
N ALA A 80 -5.52 21.50 9.16
CA ALA A 80 -5.81 20.07 9.17
C ALA A 80 -4.76 19.29 8.37
N PHE A 81 -4.40 19.78 7.16
CA PHE A 81 -3.35 19.19 6.34
C PHE A 81 -1.99 19.23 7.02
N ARG A 82 -1.57 20.37 7.56
CA ARG A 82 -0.27 20.50 8.25
C ARG A 82 -0.16 19.55 9.45
N THR A 83 -1.21 19.44 10.26
CA THR A 83 -1.22 18.54 11.42
C THR A 83 -1.15 17.08 10.98
N ALA A 84 -1.97 16.68 10.01
CA ALA A 84 -2.03 15.30 9.55
C ALA A 84 -0.75 14.87 8.82
N ILE A 85 -0.18 15.71 7.94
CA ILE A 85 1.07 15.40 7.23
C ILE A 85 2.22 15.21 8.22
N ALA A 86 2.34 16.04 9.25
CA ALA A 86 3.39 15.88 10.25
C ALA A 86 3.29 14.51 10.97
N GLU A 87 2.08 14.06 11.30
CA GLU A 87 1.85 12.74 11.89
C GLU A 87 2.12 11.60 10.90
N GLU A 88 1.63 11.72 9.68
CA GLU A 88 1.82 10.72 8.63
C GLU A 88 3.30 10.52 8.28
N LEU A 89 4.08 11.60 8.14
CA LEU A 89 5.52 11.56 7.90
C LEU A 89 6.27 10.83 9.02
N ARG A 90 5.87 11.06 10.28
CA ARG A 90 6.44 10.33 11.42
C ARG A 90 6.15 8.83 11.35
N VAL A 91 4.94 8.44 10.95
CA VAL A 91 4.56 7.04 10.76
C VAL A 91 5.35 6.42 9.61
N PHE A 92 5.48 7.11 8.46
CA PHE A 92 6.24 6.61 7.32
C PHE A 92 7.73 6.44 7.63
N SER A 93 8.33 7.35 8.37
CA SER A 93 9.71 7.23 8.86
C SER A 93 9.87 5.97 9.72
N LYS A 94 9.00 5.79 10.72
CA LYS A 94 9.02 4.60 11.60
C LYS A 94 8.86 3.29 10.84
N LEU A 95 7.97 3.25 9.84
CA LEU A 95 7.72 2.08 8.99
C LEU A 95 8.71 1.94 7.82
N LYS A 96 9.66 2.87 7.67
CA LYS A 96 10.64 2.90 6.57
C LYS A 96 10.04 2.98 5.17
N MET A 97 8.90 3.63 5.04
CA MET A 97 8.09 3.68 3.80
C MET A 97 8.45 4.84 2.87
N SER A 98 9.32 5.78 3.26
CA SER A 98 9.56 7.01 2.50
C SER A 98 10.04 6.75 1.07
N GLY A 99 10.95 5.80 0.86
CA GLY A 99 11.39 5.38 -0.48
C GLY A 99 10.27 4.80 -1.33
N PHE A 100 9.36 4.02 -0.73
CA PHE A 100 8.18 3.50 -1.41
C PHE A 100 7.21 4.62 -1.81
N MET A 101 6.94 5.57 -0.92
CA MET A 101 6.09 6.73 -1.23
C MET A 101 6.69 7.58 -2.35
N LEU A 102 8.02 7.80 -2.35
CA LEU A 102 8.72 8.49 -3.43
C LEU A 102 8.59 7.75 -4.76
N SER A 103 8.78 6.42 -4.77
CA SER A 103 8.62 5.59 -5.97
C SER A 103 7.21 5.72 -6.55
N MET A 104 6.20 5.65 -5.70
CA MET A 104 4.80 5.75 -6.13
C MET A 104 4.45 7.14 -6.65
N SER A 105 4.92 8.20 -5.98
CA SER A 105 4.74 9.59 -6.45
C SER A 105 5.39 9.80 -7.82
N ASP A 106 6.60 9.27 -8.03
CA ASP A 106 7.31 9.38 -9.30
C ASP A 106 6.60 8.63 -10.42
N LEU A 107 6.22 7.38 -10.16
CA LEU A 107 5.48 6.55 -11.11
C LEU A 107 4.17 7.20 -11.56
N ILE A 108 3.36 7.66 -10.62
CA ILE A 108 2.04 8.23 -10.93
C ILE A 108 2.19 9.56 -11.68
N ARG A 109 3.14 10.40 -11.27
CA ARG A 109 3.47 11.62 -12.00
C ARG A 109 3.92 11.33 -13.44
N TRP A 110 4.86 10.39 -13.61
CA TRP A 110 5.32 9.97 -14.94
C TRP A 110 4.15 9.48 -15.81
N CYS A 111 3.25 8.68 -15.28
CA CYS A 111 2.06 8.24 -16.01
C CYS A 111 1.19 9.41 -16.48
N LYS A 112 0.91 10.36 -15.58
CA LYS A 112 0.11 11.56 -15.90
C LYS A 112 0.79 12.43 -16.96
N GLU A 113 2.11 12.67 -16.86
CA GLU A 113 2.90 13.43 -17.83
C GLU A 113 2.93 12.77 -19.21
N ASN A 114 2.82 11.43 -19.27
CA ASN A 114 2.77 10.66 -20.51
C ASN A 114 1.33 10.42 -21.02
N GLY A 115 0.34 11.11 -20.47
CA GLY A 115 -1.06 11.09 -20.92
C GLY A 115 -1.81 9.80 -20.62
N MET A 116 -1.34 9.00 -19.67
CA MET A 116 -2.00 7.78 -19.25
C MET A 116 -3.13 8.10 -18.26
N ALA A 117 -4.25 7.42 -18.41
CA ALA A 117 -5.35 7.51 -17.45
C ALA A 117 -5.03 6.65 -16.22
N ILE A 118 -4.97 7.32 -15.06
CA ILE A 118 -4.73 6.72 -13.75
C ILE A 118 -5.97 6.90 -12.88
N GLY A 119 -6.31 5.87 -12.12
CA GLY A 119 -7.38 5.96 -11.12
C GLY A 119 -7.08 7.00 -10.03
N THR A 120 -8.10 7.71 -9.58
CA THR A 120 -7.96 8.86 -8.65
C THR A 120 -7.51 8.48 -7.24
N ALA A 121 -7.91 7.31 -6.77
CA ALA A 121 -7.50 6.67 -5.53
C ALA A 121 -8.13 5.27 -5.45
N ARG A 122 -7.38 4.30 -4.95
CA ARG A 122 -7.89 2.97 -4.66
C ARG A 122 -7.32 2.46 -3.34
N GLY A 123 -8.14 1.72 -2.60
CA GLY A 123 -7.72 1.12 -1.34
C GLY A 123 -7.57 2.12 -0.19
N SER A 124 -6.78 1.73 0.77
CA SER A 124 -6.61 2.45 2.04
C SER A 124 -5.79 3.73 1.93
N VAL A 125 -4.93 3.85 0.90
CA VAL A 125 -4.09 5.04 0.67
C VAL A 125 -4.91 6.33 0.49
N GLY A 126 -6.19 6.22 0.08
CA GLY A 126 -7.14 7.33 -0.01
C GLY A 126 -7.34 8.11 1.29
N GLY A 127 -6.80 7.63 2.43
CA GLY A 127 -6.79 8.31 3.72
C GLY A 127 -5.57 9.18 3.99
N SER A 128 -4.54 9.17 3.14
CA SER A 128 -3.27 9.87 3.39
C SER A 128 -3.24 11.28 2.76
N ARG A 129 -3.00 12.30 3.59
CA ARG A 129 -2.79 13.69 3.15
C ARG A 129 -1.44 13.84 2.48
N ALA A 130 -0.42 13.17 2.98
CA ALA A 130 0.90 13.15 2.34
C ALA A 130 0.84 12.53 0.94
N ALA A 131 0.08 11.43 0.75
CA ALA A 131 -0.14 10.85 -0.58
C ALA A 131 -0.90 11.79 -1.53
N TYR A 132 -1.86 12.59 -1.00
CA TYR A 132 -2.59 13.58 -1.79
C TYR A 132 -1.70 14.74 -2.22
N VAL A 133 -0.93 15.32 -1.32
CA VAL A 133 -0.07 16.45 -1.70
C VAL A 133 1.06 16.04 -2.64
N THR A 134 1.57 14.81 -2.55
CA THR A 134 2.61 14.28 -3.43
C THR A 134 2.08 13.62 -4.72
N ASP A 135 0.82 13.87 -5.08
CA ASP A 135 0.15 13.43 -6.31
C ASP A 135 -0.01 11.90 -6.49
N ILE A 136 0.15 11.14 -5.41
CA ILE A 136 -0.11 9.68 -5.41
C ILE A 136 -1.61 9.40 -5.58
N ILE A 137 -2.46 10.24 -4.96
CA ILE A 137 -3.91 10.19 -5.11
C ILE A 137 -4.46 11.56 -5.48
N ASP A 138 -5.60 11.58 -6.17
CA ASP A 138 -6.29 12.81 -6.56
C ASP A 138 -7.51 13.13 -5.68
N LEU A 139 -7.86 12.22 -4.76
CA LEU A 139 -8.98 12.39 -3.84
C LEU A 139 -8.53 13.16 -2.61
N ASN A 140 -9.11 14.35 -2.36
CA ASN A 140 -8.79 15.14 -1.16
C ASN A 140 -9.35 14.48 0.11
N PRO A 141 -8.48 14.00 1.02
CA PRO A 141 -8.91 13.26 2.21
C PRO A 141 -9.73 14.07 3.21
N GLU A 142 -9.52 15.39 3.29
CA GLU A 142 -10.28 16.28 4.17
C GLU A 142 -11.72 16.49 3.67
N THR A 143 -11.89 16.60 2.36
CA THR A 143 -13.22 16.77 1.74
C THR A 143 -14.07 15.51 1.91
N TRP A 144 -13.45 14.32 1.81
CA TRP A 144 -14.15 13.04 1.86
C TRP A 144 -14.09 12.35 3.22
N HIS A 145 -13.47 12.98 4.22
CA HIS A 145 -13.34 12.47 5.59
C HIS A 145 -12.77 11.06 5.67
N THR A 146 -11.77 10.76 4.84
CA THR A 146 -11.10 9.47 4.82
C THR A 146 -10.07 9.37 5.95
N VAL A 147 -9.75 8.14 6.38
CA VAL A 147 -9.02 7.87 7.62
C VAL A 147 -7.65 7.24 7.33
N PHE A 148 -6.57 7.93 7.72
CA PHE A 148 -5.18 7.48 7.52
C PHE A 148 -4.84 6.16 8.23
N SER A 149 -5.35 5.93 9.43
CA SER A 149 -5.05 4.71 10.20
C SER A 149 -5.54 3.42 9.54
N ARG A 150 -6.34 3.51 8.47
CA ARG A 150 -6.69 2.35 7.63
C ARG A 150 -5.58 2.00 6.64
N PHE A 151 -4.75 2.96 6.26
CA PHE A 151 -3.61 2.77 5.36
C PHE A 151 -2.36 2.34 6.14
N CYS A 152 -1.96 3.14 7.11
CA CYS A 152 -0.79 2.88 7.93
C CYS A 152 -1.11 3.15 9.40
N ASN A 153 -0.56 2.29 10.27
CA ASN A 153 -0.64 2.43 11.71
C ASN A 153 0.68 1.92 12.30
N GLU A 154 1.21 2.61 13.30
CA GLU A 154 2.46 2.24 13.98
C GLU A 154 2.44 0.86 14.64
N ASP A 155 1.25 0.39 15.02
CA ASP A 155 1.04 -0.88 15.71
C ASP A 155 0.75 -2.05 14.75
N ARG A 156 0.64 -1.79 13.43
CA ARG A 156 0.45 -2.82 12.41
C ARG A 156 1.80 -3.19 11.79
N GLU A 157 2.12 -4.48 11.85
CA GLU A 157 3.25 -5.07 11.12
C GLU A 157 2.93 -5.33 9.63
N GLU A 158 1.74 -4.93 9.17
CA GLU A 158 1.32 -5.12 7.79
C GLU A 158 1.87 -4.01 6.89
N ILE A 159 2.36 -4.41 5.74
CA ILE A 159 2.83 -3.50 4.68
C ILE A 159 1.64 -2.72 4.15
N GLY A 160 1.70 -1.38 4.20
CA GLY A 160 0.76 -0.54 3.47
C GLY A 160 0.93 -0.74 1.96
N ASP A 161 -0.15 -1.09 1.27
CA ASP A 161 -0.16 -1.22 -0.19
C ASP A 161 -0.80 0.00 -0.85
N ILE A 162 -0.32 0.31 -2.05
CA ILE A 162 -0.89 1.35 -2.90
C ILE A 162 -1.31 0.70 -4.21
N ASP A 163 -2.62 0.54 -4.36
CA ASP A 163 -3.22 0.05 -5.60
C ASP A 163 -3.35 1.17 -6.62
N VAL A 164 -2.95 0.91 -7.85
CA VAL A 164 -3.07 1.86 -8.96
C VAL A 164 -3.86 1.23 -10.10
N ASP A 165 -5.02 1.81 -10.40
CA ASP A 165 -5.80 1.41 -11.57
C ASP A 165 -5.27 2.10 -12.82
N VAL A 166 -4.94 1.31 -13.84
CA VAL A 166 -4.41 1.80 -15.13
C VAL A 166 -5.13 1.14 -16.29
N VAL A 167 -5.17 1.82 -17.45
CA VAL A 167 -5.70 1.22 -18.67
C VAL A 167 -4.82 0.05 -19.11
N TYR A 168 -5.45 -1.04 -19.53
CA TYR A 168 -4.76 -2.28 -19.87
C TYR A 168 -3.64 -2.08 -20.92
N ASP A 169 -3.89 -1.26 -21.93
CA ASP A 169 -2.96 -1.01 -23.03
C ASP A 169 -1.71 -0.21 -22.59
N ASP A 170 -1.77 0.52 -21.48
CA ASP A 170 -0.65 1.29 -20.93
C ASP A 170 0.28 0.45 -20.04
N ARG A 171 -0.18 -0.72 -19.54
CA ARG A 171 0.60 -1.57 -18.63
C ARG A 171 2.01 -1.93 -19.12
N PRO A 172 2.25 -2.32 -20.40
CA PRO A 172 3.59 -2.63 -20.86
C PRO A 172 4.55 -1.45 -20.71
N ARG A 173 4.11 -0.23 -21.04
CA ARG A 173 4.92 0.99 -20.92
C ARG A 173 5.26 1.31 -19.46
N ILE A 174 4.32 1.06 -18.56
CA ILE A 174 4.53 1.25 -17.12
C ILE A 174 5.57 0.25 -16.60
N PHE A 175 5.49 -1.02 -17.01
CA PHE A 175 6.48 -2.04 -16.62
C PHE A 175 7.88 -1.79 -17.20
N GLU A 176 7.99 -1.10 -18.35
CA GLU A 176 9.29 -0.67 -18.88
C GLU A 176 9.89 0.51 -18.11
N TYR A 177 9.04 1.33 -17.48
CA TYR A 177 9.48 2.48 -16.68
C TYR A 177 9.99 2.09 -15.30
N ILE A 178 9.36 1.11 -14.66
CA ILE A 178 9.72 0.61 -13.32
C ILE A 178 11.01 -0.24 -13.38
#